data_f760e9a618d327d8af604768e836f5f1
#
_entry.id   f760e9a618d327d8af604768e836f5f1
#
_cell.length_a   1.000
_cell.length_b   1.000
_cell.length_c   1.000
_cell.angle_alpha   90.00
_cell.angle_beta   90.00
_cell.angle_gamma   90.00
#
_symmetry.space_group_name_H-M   'P 1'
#
loop_
_entity.id
_entity.type
_entity.pdbx_description
1 polymer ?
#
loop_
_entity_poly.entity_id
_entity_poly.type
_entity_poly.pdbx_seq_one_letter_code
_entity_poly.pdbx_strand_id
1 'polypeptide(L)'
;MSAPRLILKHPTGWFAAGREFAQALTILSDGAFKLYVYACLRAGRHTGCLRATVEELAQAVGTTPSIIAMNVDELEERAVCCIRRDQSPQLMLEIRDSFWPYQRQLPPGYAPEPEVEFVRKVRGLFLAPACVQASFSAADEKLALGMYRRGVSMEQITRAILLGCARKYVAMLNSGTRIPITSLQYFADVVEEVIESAIPESYWEPLRWKVQRMEQQWQQAHPARP
;
A
#
# COMPACT_ATOMS: atom_id res chain seq x y z
N MET A 1 -6.19 22.79 24.25
CA MET A 1 -7.01 23.17 23.08
C MET A 1 -7.71 21.91 22.61
N SER A 2 -9.05 21.88 22.63
CA SER A 2 -9.82 20.72 22.15
C SER A 2 -9.72 20.62 20.62
N ALA A 3 -9.43 19.43 20.09
CA ALA A 3 -9.38 19.22 18.65
C ALA A 3 -10.75 19.56 18.00
N PRO A 4 -10.78 20.16 16.82
CA PRO A 4 -12.04 20.49 16.15
C PRO A 4 -12.82 19.20 15.86
N ARG A 5 -14.07 19.16 16.34
CA ARG A 5 -14.96 18.00 16.15
C ARG A 5 -15.68 18.16 14.80
N LEU A 6 -15.44 17.20 13.89
CA LEU A 6 -16.17 17.13 12.63
C LEU A 6 -17.63 16.77 12.90
N ILE A 7 -18.55 17.64 12.45
CA ILE A 7 -20.00 17.41 12.53
C ILE A 7 -20.51 17.09 11.14
N LEU A 8 -21.04 15.88 10.94
CA LEU A 8 -21.61 15.42 9.70
C LEU A 8 -23.13 15.66 9.67
N LYS A 9 -23.65 16.13 8.54
CA LYS A 9 -25.10 16.28 8.34
C LYS A 9 -25.83 14.93 8.41
N HIS A 10 -25.21 13.89 7.85
CA HIS A 10 -25.73 12.52 7.84
C HIS A 10 -24.63 11.56 8.31
N PRO A 11 -24.97 10.58 9.18
CA PRO A 11 -23.99 9.63 9.70
C PRO A 11 -23.58 8.55 8.68
N THR A 12 -24.35 8.40 7.59
CA THR A 12 -24.14 7.41 6.53
C THR A 12 -24.02 8.07 5.16
N GLY A 13 -23.49 7.35 4.17
CA GLY A 13 -23.41 7.85 2.79
C GLY A 13 -22.26 8.86 2.56
N TRP A 14 -21.22 8.81 3.35
CA TRP A 14 -20.00 9.58 3.16
C TRP A 14 -18.74 8.70 3.31
N PHE A 15 -17.64 9.15 2.75
CA PHE A 15 -16.33 8.54 2.95
C PHE A 15 -15.26 9.62 3.12
N ALA A 16 -14.14 9.27 3.74
CA ALA A 16 -13.00 10.16 3.87
C ALA A 16 -12.26 10.23 2.54
N ALA A 17 -12.07 11.42 1.99
CA ALA A 17 -11.25 11.67 0.82
C ALA A 17 -9.89 12.23 1.28
N GLY A 18 -8.85 11.40 1.21
CA GLY A 18 -7.51 11.73 1.62
C GLY A 18 -6.50 11.54 0.50
N ARG A 19 -5.27 11.22 0.87
CA ARG A 19 -4.16 10.97 -0.04
C ARG A 19 -4.46 9.80 -1.00
N GLU A 20 -5.11 8.77 -0.51
CA GLU A 20 -5.50 7.58 -1.26
C GLU A 20 -6.45 7.93 -2.41
N PHE A 21 -7.39 8.83 -2.13
CA PHE A 21 -8.34 9.33 -3.12
C PHE A 21 -7.65 10.18 -4.19
N ALA A 22 -6.76 11.10 -3.79
CA ALA A 22 -5.98 11.92 -4.70
C ALA A 22 -5.08 11.07 -5.62
N GLN A 23 -4.55 9.97 -5.10
CA GLN A 23 -3.75 9.02 -5.86
C GLN A 23 -4.60 8.30 -6.93
N ALA A 24 -5.80 7.84 -6.58
CA ALA A 24 -6.72 7.21 -7.53
C ALA A 24 -7.12 8.17 -8.65
N LEU A 25 -7.35 9.45 -8.33
CA LEU A 25 -7.72 10.49 -9.29
C LEU A 25 -6.70 10.64 -10.44
N THR A 26 -5.41 10.44 -10.16
CA THR A 26 -4.35 10.65 -11.17
C THR A 26 -4.11 9.46 -12.09
N ILE A 27 -4.57 8.25 -11.70
CA ILE A 27 -4.25 7.01 -12.42
C ILE A 27 -5.45 6.37 -13.13
N LEU A 28 -6.67 6.78 -12.77
CA LEU A 28 -7.91 6.23 -13.32
C LEU A 28 -8.51 7.15 -14.38
N SER A 29 -9.17 6.55 -15.37
CA SER A 29 -10.08 7.27 -16.26
C SER A 29 -11.28 7.83 -15.50
N ASP A 30 -11.98 8.81 -16.07
CA ASP A 30 -13.17 9.43 -15.45
C ASP A 30 -14.24 8.39 -15.09
N GLY A 31 -14.45 7.39 -15.95
CA GLY A 31 -15.43 6.33 -15.73
C GLY A 31 -15.02 5.39 -14.59
N ALA A 32 -13.77 4.93 -14.59
CA ALA A 32 -13.24 4.08 -13.55
C ALA A 32 -13.13 4.82 -12.21
N PHE A 33 -12.76 6.11 -12.22
CA PHE A 33 -12.74 6.93 -11.03
C PHE A 33 -14.15 7.14 -10.44
N LYS A 34 -15.16 7.37 -11.27
CA LYS A 34 -16.54 7.46 -10.83
C LYS A 34 -17.04 6.17 -10.18
N LEU A 35 -16.67 5.01 -10.75
CA LEU A 35 -16.97 3.70 -10.17
C LEU A 35 -16.23 3.49 -8.85
N TYR A 36 -14.95 3.87 -8.75
CA TYR A 36 -14.18 3.83 -7.50
C TYR A 36 -14.81 4.68 -6.40
N VAL A 37 -15.25 5.91 -6.71
CA VAL A 37 -15.96 6.78 -5.75
C VAL A 37 -17.24 6.11 -5.26
N TYR A 38 -18.03 5.55 -6.17
CA TYR A 38 -19.23 4.81 -5.79
C TYR A 38 -18.89 3.61 -4.89
N ALA A 39 -17.84 2.84 -5.23
CA ALA A 39 -17.38 1.74 -4.40
C ALA A 39 -16.97 2.22 -2.99
N CYS A 40 -16.25 3.33 -2.87
CA CYS A 40 -15.88 3.93 -1.57
C CYS A 40 -17.11 4.31 -0.73
N LEU A 41 -18.18 4.80 -1.36
CA LEU A 41 -19.41 5.17 -0.67
C LEU A 41 -20.21 3.96 -0.16
N ARG A 42 -20.15 2.83 -0.88
CA ARG A 42 -20.99 1.65 -0.65
C ARG A 42 -20.29 0.49 0.04
N ALA A 43 -18.97 0.41 -0.07
CA ALA A 43 -18.18 -0.64 0.56
C ALA A 43 -18.29 -0.61 2.09
N GLY A 44 -18.24 -1.77 2.69
CA GLY A 44 -18.19 -1.90 4.15
C GLY A 44 -16.95 -1.18 4.70
N ARG A 45 -17.11 -0.25 5.64
CA ARG A 45 -16.01 0.56 6.21
C ARG A 45 -14.88 -0.27 6.80
N HIS A 46 -15.21 -1.41 7.38
CA HIS A 46 -14.24 -2.30 8.01
C HIS A 46 -13.58 -3.29 7.05
N THR A 47 -14.19 -3.53 5.90
CA THR A 47 -13.72 -4.53 4.94
C THR A 47 -13.18 -3.94 3.65
N GLY A 48 -13.66 -2.77 3.24
CA GLY A 48 -13.39 -2.19 1.93
C GLY A 48 -14.01 -2.98 0.78
N CYS A 49 -14.98 -3.87 1.07
CA CYS A 49 -15.60 -4.75 0.08
C CYS A 49 -16.99 -4.27 -0.31
N LEU A 50 -17.28 -4.36 -1.60
CA LEU A 50 -18.61 -4.14 -2.20
C LEU A 50 -18.98 -5.38 -3.00
N ARG A 51 -20.21 -5.90 -2.78
CA ARG A 51 -20.82 -6.94 -3.62
C ARG A 51 -21.93 -6.32 -4.44
N ALA A 52 -21.86 -6.47 -5.75
CA ALA A 52 -22.88 -5.98 -6.68
C ALA A 52 -22.78 -6.72 -8.03
N THR A 53 -23.86 -6.74 -8.79
CA THR A 53 -23.81 -7.16 -10.19
C THR A 53 -23.35 -6.00 -11.09
N VAL A 54 -22.93 -6.32 -12.31
CA VAL A 54 -22.54 -5.31 -13.30
C VAL A 54 -23.72 -4.39 -13.61
N GLU A 55 -24.94 -4.93 -13.66
CA GLU A 55 -26.19 -4.22 -13.90
C GLU A 55 -26.51 -3.23 -12.77
N GLU A 56 -26.38 -3.67 -11.52
CA GLU A 56 -26.57 -2.80 -10.35
C GLU A 56 -25.58 -1.64 -10.34
N LEU A 57 -24.31 -1.92 -10.66
CA LEU A 57 -23.27 -0.88 -10.78
C LEU A 57 -23.56 0.07 -11.92
N ALA A 58 -24.01 -0.44 -13.08
CA ALA A 58 -24.37 0.37 -14.24
C ALA A 58 -25.53 1.33 -13.93
N GLN A 59 -26.57 0.83 -13.28
CA GLN A 59 -27.69 1.64 -12.85
C GLN A 59 -27.27 2.71 -11.83
N ALA A 60 -26.46 2.33 -10.84
CA ALA A 60 -26.04 3.23 -9.77
C ALA A 60 -25.11 4.35 -10.26
N VAL A 61 -24.24 4.05 -11.21
CA VAL A 61 -23.28 5.01 -11.78
C VAL A 61 -23.87 5.78 -12.97
N GLY A 62 -25.02 5.33 -13.50
CA GLY A 62 -25.71 5.96 -14.63
C GLY A 62 -24.96 5.73 -15.96
N THR A 63 -24.63 4.47 -16.25
CA THR A 63 -23.90 4.06 -17.46
C THR A 63 -24.39 2.69 -17.95
N THR A 64 -23.75 2.13 -18.97
CA THR A 64 -24.09 0.81 -19.50
C THR A 64 -23.29 -0.31 -18.83
N PRO A 65 -23.80 -1.57 -18.81
CA PRO A 65 -23.06 -2.72 -18.28
C PRO A 65 -21.70 -2.93 -18.96
N SER A 66 -21.60 -2.70 -20.26
CA SER A 66 -20.34 -2.84 -21.02
C SER A 66 -19.29 -1.83 -20.55
N ILE A 67 -19.67 -0.57 -20.28
CA ILE A 67 -18.76 0.44 -19.75
C ILE A 67 -18.34 0.09 -18.32
N ILE A 68 -19.24 -0.44 -17.49
CA ILE A 68 -18.89 -0.89 -16.14
C ILE A 68 -17.88 -2.05 -16.21
N ALA A 69 -18.07 -3.01 -17.12
CA ALA A 69 -17.09 -4.10 -17.26
C ALA A 69 -15.68 -3.57 -17.57
N MET A 70 -15.56 -2.62 -18.51
CA MET A 70 -14.29 -1.96 -18.84
C MET A 70 -13.70 -1.21 -17.62
N ASN A 71 -14.53 -0.47 -16.89
CA ASN A 71 -14.08 0.27 -15.71
C ASN A 71 -13.64 -0.66 -14.57
N VAL A 72 -14.31 -1.80 -14.40
CA VAL A 72 -13.92 -2.85 -13.43
C VAL A 72 -12.56 -3.44 -13.80
N ASP A 73 -12.35 -3.76 -15.08
CA ASP A 73 -11.06 -4.28 -15.56
C ASP A 73 -9.95 -3.24 -15.36
N GLU A 74 -10.20 -1.95 -15.63
CA GLU A 74 -9.25 -0.87 -15.36
C GLU A 74 -8.91 -0.76 -13.86
N LEU A 75 -9.90 -0.84 -12.96
CA LEU A 75 -9.64 -0.84 -11.51
C LEU A 75 -8.75 -2.00 -11.08
N GLU A 76 -8.90 -3.16 -11.70
CA GLU A 76 -8.06 -4.34 -11.45
C GLU A 76 -6.65 -4.16 -12.02
N GLU A 77 -6.51 -3.73 -13.28
CA GLU A 77 -5.23 -3.48 -13.96
C GLU A 77 -4.40 -2.40 -13.26
N ARG A 78 -5.03 -1.33 -12.79
CA ARG A 78 -4.38 -0.26 -12.03
C ARG A 78 -4.14 -0.62 -10.56
N ALA A 79 -4.49 -1.85 -10.17
CA ALA A 79 -4.36 -2.35 -8.80
C ALA A 79 -5.05 -1.46 -7.74
N VAL A 80 -6.16 -0.82 -8.12
CA VAL A 80 -7.02 -0.05 -7.21
C VAL A 80 -7.96 -0.98 -6.46
N CYS A 81 -8.51 -1.98 -7.15
CA CYS A 81 -9.35 -3.01 -6.57
C CYS A 81 -8.81 -4.41 -6.88
N CYS A 82 -9.14 -5.36 -6.02
CA CYS A 82 -9.09 -6.79 -6.32
C CYS A 82 -10.51 -7.23 -6.66
N ILE A 83 -10.68 -7.91 -7.80
CA ILE A 83 -12.00 -8.35 -8.28
C ILE A 83 -12.09 -9.86 -8.15
N ARG A 84 -13.05 -10.33 -7.37
CA ARG A 84 -13.37 -11.76 -7.28
C ARG A 84 -14.65 -12.03 -8.05
N ARG A 85 -14.57 -12.93 -9.02
CA ARG A 85 -15.68 -13.39 -9.85
C ARG A 85 -15.99 -14.83 -9.44
N ASP A 86 -16.99 -14.98 -8.58
CA ASP A 86 -17.49 -16.32 -8.20
C ASP A 86 -18.43 -16.88 -9.29
N GLN A 87 -18.97 -18.09 -9.08
CA GLN A 87 -19.99 -18.66 -9.97
C GLN A 87 -21.34 -17.91 -9.93
N SER A 88 -21.46 -16.90 -9.07
CA SER A 88 -22.63 -16.02 -8.99
C SER A 88 -22.50 -14.85 -9.95
N PRO A 89 -23.60 -14.22 -10.39
CA PRO A 89 -23.56 -13.01 -11.21
C PRO A 89 -22.99 -11.80 -10.45
N GLN A 90 -22.76 -11.91 -9.16
CA GLN A 90 -22.23 -10.86 -8.31
C GLN A 90 -20.71 -10.81 -8.39
N LEU A 91 -20.19 -9.61 -8.59
CA LEU A 91 -18.77 -9.30 -8.42
C LEU A 91 -18.51 -8.89 -6.97
N MET A 92 -17.39 -9.31 -6.42
CA MET A 92 -16.88 -8.75 -5.19
C MET A 92 -15.70 -7.84 -5.51
N LEU A 93 -15.90 -6.55 -5.34
CA LEU A 93 -14.86 -5.54 -5.45
C LEU A 93 -14.28 -5.30 -4.07
N GLU A 94 -12.99 -5.52 -3.91
CA GLU A 94 -12.24 -5.21 -2.71
C GLU A 94 -11.27 -4.07 -3.01
N ILE A 95 -11.52 -2.88 -2.45
CA ILE A 95 -10.64 -1.72 -2.62
C ILE A 95 -9.33 -2.02 -1.89
N ARG A 96 -8.19 -1.90 -2.55
CA ARG A 96 -6.89 -2.19 -1.93
C ARG A 96 -6.53 -1.15 -0.87
N ASP A 97 -5.72 -1.56 0.13
CA ASP A 97 -5.33 -0.71 1.26
C ASP A 97 -4.66 0.61 0.85
N SER A 98 -3.98 0.63 -0.31
CA SER A 98 -3.37 1.84 -0.87
C SER A 98 -4.37 2.91 -1.28
N PHE A 99 -5.62 2.51 -1.50
CA PHE A 99 -6.73 3.34 -1.97
C PHE A 99 -7.92 3.34 -1.01
N TRP A 100 -7.78 2.68 0.16
CA TRP A 100 -8.82 2.62 1.18
C TRP A 100 -8.45 3.49 2.39
N PRO A 101 -9.23 4.55 2.70
CA PRO A 101 -8.84 5.52 3.73
C PRO A 101 -9.10 5.07 5.18
N TYR A 102 -9.68 3.88 5.38
CA TYR A 102 -10.01 3.38 6.71
C TYR A 102 -9.12 2.21 7.09
N GLN A 103 -8.88 2.07 8.40
CA GLN A 103 -8.27 0.84 8.91
C GLN A 103 -9.26 -0.31 8.78
N ARG A 104 -8.83 -1.40 8.15
CA ARG A 104 -9.64 -2.61 8.08
C ARG A 104 -9.71 -3.26 9.44
N GLN A 105 -10.92 -3.52 9.91
CA GLN A 105 -11.17 -4.38 11.05
C GLN A 105 -11.54 -5.76 10.50
N LEU A 106 -10.60 -6.67 10.55
CA LEU A 106 -10.86 -8.06 10.17
C LEU A 106 -11.80 -8.67 11.23
N PRO A 107 -12.86 -9.42 10.83
CA PRO A 107 -13.70 -10.11 11.78
C PRO A 107 -12.88 -11.03 12.67
N PRO A 108 -13.24 -11.20 13.95
CA PRO A 108 -12.62 -12.20 14.80
C PRO A 108 -12.64 -13.57 14.12
N GLY A 109 -11.48 -14.17 13.88
CA GLY A 109 -11.33 -15.44 13.16
C GLY A 109 -11.04 -15.36 11.66
N TYR A 110 -11.02 -14.16 11.07
CA TYR A 110 -10.51 -13.99 9.72
C TYR A 110 -8.97 -13.94 9.76
N ALA A 111 -8.35 -15.05 9.40
CA ALA A 111 -6.92 -15.04 9.05
C ALA A 111 -6.82 -14.61 7.57
N PRO A 112 -6.20 -13.47 7.26
CA PRO A 112 -5.91 -13.13 5.86
C PRO A 112 -5.07 -14.26 5.26
N GLU A 113 -5.25 -14.52 3.96
CA GLU A 113 -4.38 -15.48 3.28
C GLU A 113 -2.91 -15.14 3.56
N PRO A 114 -2.05 -16.13 3.81
CA PRO A 114 -0.66 -15.88 4.21
C PRO A 114 0.09 -14.95 3.25
N GLU A 115 -0.24 -15.00 1.96
CA GLU A 115 0.31 -14.10 0.93
C GLU A 115 -0.08 -12.63 1.18
N VAL A 116 -1.34 -12.38 1.46
CA VAL A 116 -1.87 -11.01 1.69
C VAL A 116 -1.26 -10.41 2.95
N GLU A 117 -1.16 -11.21 4.01
CA GLU A 117 -0.55 -10.78 5.26
C GLU A 117 0.95 -10.50 5.10
N PHE A 118 1.65 -11.32 4.31
CA PHE A 118 3.05 -11.12 3.99
C PHE A 118 3.27 -9.80 3.24
N VAL A 119 2.53 -9.57 2.17
CA VAL A 119 2.60 -8.33 1.38
C VAL A 119 2.29 -7.10 2.24
N ARG A 120 1.28 -7.19 3.11
CA ARG A 120 0.93 -6.13 4.05
C ARG A 120 2.09 -5.79 5.00
N LYS A 121 2.77 -6.81 5.53
CA LYS A 121 3.94 -6.63 6.41
C LYS A 121 5.13 -6.02 5.65
N VAL A 122 5.42 -6.52 4.44
CA VAL A 122 6.48 -5.96 3.58
C VAL A 122 6.23 -4.50 3.26
N ARG A 123 4.98 -4.14 2.91
CA ARG A 123 4.59 -2.75 2.70
C ARG A 123 4.85 -1.88 3.93
N GLY A 124 4.45 -2.33 5.11
CA GLY A 124 4.69 -1.60 6.36
C GLY A 124 6.18 -1.36 6.63
N LEU A 125 7.00 -2.39 6.45
CA LEU A 125 8.45 -2.29 6.61
C LEU A 125 9.11 -1.36 5.58
N PHE A 126 8.65 -1.43 4.32
CA PHE A 126 9.19 -0.60 3.24
C PHE A 126 8.88 0.88 3.43
N LEU A 127 7.68 1.23 3.85
CA LEU A 127 7.23 2.62 3.97
C LEU A 127 7.65 3.29 5.30
N ALA A 128 8.16 2.53 6.27
CA ALA A 128 8.55 3.04 7.58
C ALA A 128 9.80 3.96 7.57
N PRO A 129 10.89 3.66 6.82
CA PRO A 129 12.12 4.45 6.89
C PRO A 129 11.96 5.85 6.29
N ALA A 130 12.54 6.87 6.95
CA ALA A 130 12.46 8.25 6.51
C ALA A 130 13.12 8.54 5.14
N CYS A 131 14.07 7.70 4.71
CA CYS A 131 14.69 7.80 3.39
C CYS A 131 13.81 7.26 2.26
N VAL A 132 12.66 6.65 2.56
CA VAL A 132 11.68 6.18 1.58
C VAL A 132 10.60 7.24 1.41
N GLN A 133 10.42 7.69 0.17
CA GLN A 133 9.35 8.62 -0.22
C GLN A 133 8.63 8.04 -1.42
N ALA A 134 7.78 7.06 -1.16
CA ALA A 134 7.07 6.29 -2.17
C ALA A 134 5.63 5.99 -1.75
N SER A 135 4.80 5.70 -2.73
CA SER A 135 3.59 4.89 -2.55
C SER A 135 3.94 3.44 -2.90
N PHE A 136 3.36 2.48 -2.19
CA PHE A 136 3.52 1.06 -2.52
C PHE A 136 2.71 0.75 -3.78
N SER A 137 3.40 0.55 -4.89
CA SER A 137 2.81 0.36 -6.22
C SER A 137 2.41 -1.09 -6.48
N ALA A 138 1.67 -1.34 -7.58
CA ALA A 138 1.37 -2.69 -8.04
C ALA A 138 2.64 -3.49 -8.41
N ALA A 139 3.69 -2.81 -8.90
CA ALA A 139 4.99 -3.43 -9.15
C ALA A 139 5.67 -3.87 -7.86
N ASP A 140 5.61 -3.04 -6.79
CA ASP A 140 6.14 -3.39 -5.47
C ASP A 140 5.37 -4.55 -4.85
N GLU A 141 4.04 -4.59 -5.04
CA GLU A 141 3.20 -5.70 -4.58
C GLU A 141 3.56 -7.01 -5.30
N LYS A 142 3.71 -6.97 -6.63
CA LYS A 142 4.14 -8.13 -7.42
C LYS A 142 5.52 -8.64 -6.99
N LEU A 143 6.44 -7.72 -6.68
CA LEU A 143 7.77 -8.06 -6.17
C LEU A 143 7.68 -8.73 -4.79
N ALA A 144 6.89 -8.20 -3.87
CA ALA A 144 6.67 -8.78 -2.55
C ALA A 144 6.03 -10.17 -2.62
N LEU A 145 5.04 -10.38 -3.51
CA LEU A 145 4.46 -11.70 -3.80
C LEU A 145 5.50 -12.67 -4.35
N GLY A 146 6.39 -12.19 -5.23
CA GLY A 146 7.51 -12.98 -5.74
C GLY A 146 8.46 -13.44 -4.64
N MET A 147 8.76 -12.57 -3.67
CA MET A 147 9.56 -12.90 -2.48
C MET A 147 8.87 -13.98 -1.63
N TYR A 148 7.55 -13.84 -1.38
CA TYR A 148 6.77 -14.83 -0.65
C TYR A 148 6.84 -16.22 -1.30
N ARG A 149 6.60 -16.29 -2.62
CA ARG A 149 6.61 -17.55 -3.38
C ARG A 149 7.97 -18.23 -3.41
N ARG A 150 9.05 -17.47 -3.28
CA ARG A 150 10.43 -17.98 -3.13
C ARG A 150 10.78 -18.37 -1.70
N GLY A 151 9.87 -18.19 -0.74
CA GLY A 151 10.07 -18.54 0.66
C GLY A 151 10.98 -17.58 1.43
N VAL A 152 11.13 -16.32 0.95
CA VAL A 152 11.91 -15.30 1.66
C VAL A 152 11.23 -14.98 2.98
N SER A 153 11.96 -15.08 4.08
CA SER A 153 11.43 -14.82 5.42
C SER A 153 11.26 -13.34 5.71
N MET A 154 10.32 -12.98 6.59
CA MET A 154 10.13 -11.60 7.05
C MET A 154 11.38 -11.04 7.72
N GLU A 155 12.17 -11.90 8.35
CA GLU A 155 13.44 -11.51 8.97
C GLU A 155 14.47 -11.09 7.92
N GLN A 156 14.63 -11.87 6.84
CA GLN A 156 15.52 -11.53 5.72
C GLN A 156 15.12 -10.20 5.07
N ILE A 157 13.82 -9.97 4.88
CA ILE A 157 13.31 -8.70 4.34
C ILE A 157 13.60 -7.53 5.29
N THR A 158 13.38 -7.71 6.60
CA THR A 158 13.69 -6.68 7.59
C THR A 158 15.18 -6.33 7.59
N ARG A 159 16.04 -7.32 7.49
CA ARG A 159 17.51 -7.15 7.41
C ARG A 159 17.91 -6.45 6.11
N ALA A 160 17.30 -6.82 4.98
CA ALA A 160 17.58 -6.21 3.69
C ALA A 160 17.17 -4.72 3.67
N ILE A 161 16.00 -4.39 4.21
CA ILE A 161 15.55 -3.00 4.33
C ILE A 161 16.51 -2.21 5.24
N LEU A 162 16.88 -2.77 6.38
CA LEU A 162 17.83 -2.14 7.30
C LEU A 162 19.19 -1.86 6.62
N LEU A 163 19.74 -2.83 5.91
CA LEU A 163 21.02 -2.73 5.22
C LEU A 163 20.97 -1.74 4.05
N GLY A 164 19.90 -1.78 3.24
CA GLY A 164 19.68 -0.87 2.13
C GLY A 164 19.51 0.58 2.61
N CYS A 165 18.76 0.79 3.71
CA CYS A 165 18.64 2.12 4.34
C CYS A 165 19.98 2.62 4.87
N ALA A 166 20.78 1.76 5.53
CA ALA A 166 22.12 2.11 5.99
C ALA A 166 23.01 2.61 4.84
N ARG A 167 23.04 1.88 3.72
CA ARG A 167 23.77 2.27 2.50
C ARG A 167 23.27 3.60 1.94
N LYS A 168 21.96 3.80 1.92
CA LYS A 168 21.35 5.05 1.46
C LYS A 168 21.76 6.25 2.30
N TYR A 169 21.72 6.12 3.62
CA TYR A 169 22.16 7.19 4.52
C TYR A 169 23.66 7.48 4.42
N VAL A 170 24.49 6.44 4.32
CA VAL A 170 25.94 6.61 4.12
C VAL A 170 26.23 7.32 2.79
N ALA A 171 25.57 6.90 1.71
CA ALA A 171 25.72 7.55 0.41
C ALA A 171 25.35 9.04 0.48
N MET A 172 24.28 9.40 1.20
CA MET A 172 23.90 10.79 1.44
C MET A 172 24.98 11.55 2.21
N LEU A 173 25.55 10.98 3.26
CA LEU A 173 26.59 11.64 4.06
C LEU A 173 27.84 11.90 3.23
N ASN A 174 28.19 10.99 2.31
CA ASN A 174 29.36 11.11 1.47
C ASN A 174 29.18 12.07 0.27
N SER A 175 28.00 12.10 -0.34
CA SER A 175 27.73 12.86 -1.56
C SER A 175 27.01 14.19 -1.31
N GLY A 176 26.46 14.38 -0.11
CA GLY A 176 25.56 15.51 0.18
C GLY A 176 24.20 15.46 -0.55
N THR A 177 24.00 14.46 -1.41
CA THR A 177 22.80 14.34 -2.25
C THR A 177 21.75 13.46 -1.59
N ARG A 178 20.54 14.02 -1.44
CA ARG A 178 19.42 13.35 -0.78
C ARG A 178 18.37 12.89 -1.78
N ILE A 179 18.66 11.83 -2.51
CA ILE A 179 17.68 11.22 -3.41
C ILE A 179 16.94 10.14 -2.61
N PRO A 180 15.62 10.26 -2.40
CA PRO A 180 14.86 9.26 -1.65
C PRO A 180 14.77 7.93 -2.41
N ILE A 181 14.44 6.86 -1.69
CA ILE A 181 14.06 5.58 -2.27
C ILE A 181 12.59 5.66 -2.66
N THR A 182 12.27 5.31 -3.92
CA THR A 182 10.94 5.47 -4.49
C THR A 182 10.25 4.15 -4.86
N SER A 183 10.94 3.01 -4.75
CA SER A 183 10.40 1.68 -5.07
C SER A 183 11.05 0.60 -4.23
N LEU A 184 10.28 -0.47 -3.95
CA LEU A 184 10.78 -1.69 -3.29
C LEU A 184 11.88 -2.38 -4.11
N GLN A 185 11.89 -2.17 -5.43
CA GLN A 185 12.93 -2.71 -6.33
C GLN A 185 14.36 -2.32 -5.89
N TYR A 186 14.54 -1.17 -5.23
CA TYR A 186 15.84 -0.78 -4.66
C TYR A 186 16.40 -1.82 -3.70
N PHE A 187 15.56 -2.58 -3.02
CA PHE A 187 15.98 -3.58 -2.04
C PHE A 187 16.09 -4.99 -2.62
N ALA A 188 15.73 -5.21 -3.89
CA ALA A 188 15.72 -6.55 -4.48
C ALA A 188 17.09 -7.22 -4.40
N ASP A 189 18.15 -6.54 -4.85
CA ASP A 189 19.52 -7.08 -4.81
C ASP A 189 20.04 -7.23 -3.37
N VAL A 190 19.60 -6.36 -2.46
CA VAL A 190 19.96 -6.44 -1.04
C VAL A 190 19.31 -7.64 -0.37
N VAL A 191 18.09 -8.02 -0.80
CA VAL A 191 17.44 -9.26 -0.32
C VAL A 191 18.23 -10.47 -0.75
N GLU A 192 18.66 -10.56 -2.02
CA GLU A 192 19.51 -11.66 -2.50
C GLU A 192 20.82 -11.72 -1.71
N GLU A 193 21.47 -10.58 -1.51
CA GLU A 193 22.69 -10.51 -0.71
C GLU A 193 22.50 -11.03 0.72
N VAL A 194 21.40 -10.65 1.39
CA VAL A 194 21.11 -11.12 2.76
C VAL A 194 20.81 -12.62 2.79
N ILE A 195 20.20 -13.17 1.73
CA ILE A 195 19.93 -14.61 1.62
C ILE A 195 21.23 -15.40 1.42
N GLU A 196 22.13 -14.91 0.57
CA GLU A 196 23.36 -15.59 0.19
C GLU A 196 24.49 -15.42 1.22
N SER A 197 24.50 -14.29 1.94
CA SER A 197 25.58 -13.96 2.86
C SER A 197 25.33 -14.49 4.26
N ALA A 198 26.31 -15.20 4.82
CA ALA A 198 26.29 -15.62 6.22
C ALA A 198 26.67 -14.45 7.15
N ILE A 199 25.87 -13.37 7.15
CA ILE A 199 26.12 -12.21 8.01
C ILE A 199 25.84 -12.58 9.47
N PRO A 200 26.83 -12.45 10.39
CA PRO A 200 26.68 -12.83 11.78
C PRO A 200 25.53 -12.07 12.47
N GLU A 201 24.83 -12.73 13.38
CA GLU A 201 23.70 -12.13 14.12
C GLU A 201 24.12 -10.86 14.88
N SER A 202 25.33 -10.86 15.43
CA SER A 202 25.91 -9.72 16.15
C SER A 202 26.07 -8.45 15.31
N TYR A 203 26.00 -8.56 13.98
CA TYR A 203 26.11 -7.40 13.07
C TYR A 203 24.85 -6.54 13.05
N TRP A 204 23.67 -7.15 13.24
CA TRP A 204 22.39 -6.47 12.96
C TRP A 204 22.00 -5.45 14.02
N GLU A 205 22.28 -5.69 15.29
CA GLU A 205 21.92 -4.79 16.37
C GLU A 205 22.72 -3.48 16.34
N PRO A 206 24.06 -3.49 16.20
CA PRO A 206 24.84 -2.28 15.98
C PRO A 206 24.43 -1.51 14.72
N LEU A 207 24.08 -2.23 13.63
CA LEU A 207 23.60 -1.60 12.39
C LEU A 207 22.29 -0.87 12.63
N ARG A 208 21.35 -1.45 13.36
CA ARG A 208 20.06 -0.83 13.71
C ARG A 208 20.24 0.50 14.44
N TRP A 209 21.12 0.53 15.45
CA TRP A 209 21.47 1.76 16.17
C TRP A 209 22.05 2.85 15.26
N LYS A 210 22.96 2.46 14.34
CA LYS A 210 23.53 3.40 13.37
C LYS A 210 22.49 3.96 12.43
N VAL A 211 21.62 3.11 11.89
CA VAL A 211 20.55 3.52 10.98
C VAL A 211 19.58 4.49 11.69
N GLN A 212 19.16 4.19 12.90
CA GLN A 212 18.27 5.03 13.67
C GLN A 212 18.87 6.44 13.92
N ARG A 213 20.16 6.51 14.22
CA ARG A 213 20.86 7.79 14.38
C ARG A 213 20.96 8.58 13.08
N MET A 214 21.28 7.91 11.96
CA MET A 214 21.34 8.55 10.65
C MET A 214 19.95 9.00 10.17
N GLU A 215 18.91 8.26 10.50
CA GLU A 215 17.52 8.63 10.20
C GLU A 215 17.08 9.90 10.93
N GLN A 216 17.46 10.07 12.19
CA GLN A 216 17.23 11.32 12.93
C GLN A 216 17.91 12.52 12.23
N GLN A 217 19.14 12.34 11.76
CA GLN A 217 19.85 13.39 10.99
C GLN A 217 19.15 13.69 9.66
N TRP A 218 18.63 12.66 8.99
CA TRP A 218 17.85 12.82 7.76
C TRP A 218 16.59 13.65 7.99
N GLN A 219 15.84 13.37 9.06
CA GLN A 219 14.60 14.06 9.42
C GLN A 219 14.85 15.53 9.85
N GLN A 220 15.89 15.78 10.67
CA GLN A 220 16.24 17.13 11.12
C GLN A 220 16.62 18.07 9.98
N ALA A 221 17.20 17.55 8.93
CA ALA A 221 17.56 18.32 7.77
C ALA A 221 16.38 18.55 6.80
N HIS A 222 15.21 17.95 7.04
CA HIS A 222 13.95 18.16 6.34
C HIS A 222 12.82 18.21 7.36
N PRO A 223 12.60 19.34 8.05
CA PRO A 223 11.34 19.52 8.76
C PRO A 223 10.23 19.40 7.69
N ALA A 224 9.27 18.51 7.95
CA ALA A 224 8.10 18.36 7.10
C ALA A 224 7.53 19.75 6.81
N ARG A 225 7.40 20.11 5.54
CA ARG A 225 6.68 21.35 5.18
C ARG A 225 5.28 21.24 5.76
N PRO A 226 4.82 22.28 6.50
CA PRO A 226 3.50 22.31 7.10
C PRO A 226 2.38 22.20 6.05
#